data_5f8f40ccd4a1f66f381266383c273c85
#
_entry.id   5f8f40ccd4a1f66f381266383c273c85
#
_cell.length_a   1.000
_cell.length_b   1.000
_cell.length_c   1.000
_cell.angle_alpha   90.00
_cell.angle_beta   90.00
_cell.angle_gamma   90.00
#
_symmetry.space_group_name_H-M   'P 1'
#
loop_
_entity.id
_entity.type
_entity.pdbx_description
1 polymer ?
#
loop_
_entity_poly.entity_id
_entity_poly.type
_entity_poly.pdbx_seq_one_letter_code
_entity_poly.pdbx_strand_id
1 'polypeptide(L)'
;MIKIFYPEKIIYLIKDKRKFVEKKNTVLQVIDSSAEMRKVFDEVINKKSIKEIYFYNENEEQLFVYFSKLFKVIDAAGGLVRNEKKQWLFIFRHDRWDLPKGKLEKNEAIADAAIREVEEECGIKGLSIVKQLPASYHVYFLNKQAVLKRTYWFEMDCSDKSPLVPQLEEGITDVKWLSKDDLKQVWDNTYESVRDVMSLIP
;
A
#
# COMPACT_ATOMS: atom_id res chain seq x y z
N MET A 1 1.08 -1.11 14.72
CA MET A 1 2.24 -0.49 14.03
C MET A 1 1.88 -0.24 12.58
N ILE A 2 1.95 1.00 12.15
CA ILE A 2 1.70 1.40 10.77
C ILE A 2 3.05 1.63 10.09
N LYS A 3 3.29 0.94 8.96
CA LYS A 3 4.49 1.09 8.13
C LYS A 3 4.15 1.95 6.92
N ILE A 4 4.92 2.99 6.68
CA ILE A 4 4.70 3.96 5.61
C ILE A 4 5.95 4.03 4.75
N PHE A 5 5.79 3.76 3.45
CA PHE A 5 6.86 3.90 2.48
C PHE A 5 6.99 5.36 2.06
N TYR A 6 8.17 5.92 2.25
CA TYR A 6 8.53 7.27 1.84
C TYR A 6 9.72 7.19 0.88
N PRO A 7 9.94 8.12 -0.06
CA PRO A 7 11.11 8.06 -0.93
C PRO A 7 12.41 7.84 -0.16
N GLU A 8 13.09 6.72 -0.44
CA GLU A 8 14.35 6.28 0.18
C GLU A 8 14.32 6.03 1.70
N LYS A 9 13.15 6.02 2.33
CA LYS A 9 12.99 5.83 3.78
C LYS A 9 11.76 4.98 4.11
N ILE A 10 11.77 4.41 5.31
CA ILE A 10 10.58 3.79 5.90
C ILE A 10 10.23 4.56 7.18
N ILE A 11 8.96 4.87 7.34
CA ILE A 11 8.42 5.54 8.52
C ILE A 11 7.51 4.55 9.24
N TYR A 12 7.70 4.42 10.54
CA TYR A 12 6.89 3.59 11.40
C TYR A 12 6.15 4.46 12.42
N LEU A 13 4.82 4.31 12.49
CA LEU A 13 4.03 4.83 13.58
C LEU A 13 3.81 3.71 14.59
N ILE A 14 4.25 3.89 15.82
CA ILE A 14 4.26 2.83 16.83
C ILE A 14 3.62 3.30 18.14
N LYS A 15 2.86 2.42 18.80
CA LYS A 15 2.30 2.61 20.14
C LYS A 15 3.05 1.86 21.23
N ASP A 16 4.06 1.10 20.85
CA ASP A 16 4.89 0.31 21.76
C ASP A 16 6.36 0.53 21.41
N LYS A 17 7.09 1.17 22.31
CA LYS A 17 8.53 1.47 22.14
C LYS A 17 9.39 0.23 21.92
N ARG A 18 8.95 -0.96 22.36
CA ARG A 18 9.66 -2.24 22.11
C ARG A 18 9.70 -2.63 20.62
N LYS A 19 8.86 -1.98 19.79
CA LYS A 19 8.90 -2.13 18.33
C LYS A 19 10.03 -1.34 17.66
N PHE A 20 10.64 -0.39 18.37
CA PHE A 20 11.80 0.34 17.87
C PHE A 20 13.03 -0.57 17.83
N VAL A 21 13.70 -0.58 16.70
CA VAL A 21 14.97 -1.29 16.50
C VAL A 21 16.07 -0.26 16.33
N GLU A 22 16.92 -0.12 17.34
CA GLU A 22 18.04 0.82 17.30
C GLU A 22 19.14 0.33 16.36
N LYS A 23 19.47 1.15 15.36
CA LYS A 23 20.56 0.95 14.40
C LYS A 23 21.19 2.30 14.07
N LYS A 24 22.37 2.30 13.44
CA LYS A 24 23.08 3.53 13.03
C LYS A 24 22.24 4.50 12.19
N ASN A 25 21.27 3.98 11.42
CA ASN A 25 20.43 4.74 10.48
C ASN A 25 18.96 4.83 10.90
N THR A 26 18.65 4.60 12.19
CA THR A 26 17.30 4.70 12.74
C THR A 26 17.19 5.87 13.72
N VAL A 27 15.99 6.39 13.88
CA VAL A 27 15.67 7.42 14.88
C VAL A 27 14.28 7.16 15.47
N LEU A 28 14.15 7.35 16.78
CA LEU A 28 12.87 7.35 17.50
C LEU A 28 12.54 8.75 17.97
N GLN A 29 11.30 9.19 17.73
CA GLN A 29 10.78 10.48 18.16
C GLN A 29 9.43 10.29 18.85
N VAL A 30 9.27 10.88 20.02
CA VAL A 30 7.99 10.95 20.75
C VAL A 30 7.18 12.11 20.20
N ILE A 31 5.90 11.92 19.96
CA ILE A 31 5.03 12.91 19.31
C ILE A 31 3.74 13.05 20.10
N ASP A 32 3.50 14.23 20.64
CA ASP A 32 2.32 14.51 21.48
C ASP A 32 1.34 15.50 20.81
N SER A 33 1.70 16.08 19.67
CA SER A 33 0.84 17.02 18.94
C SER A 33 1.11 17.07 17.44
N SER A 34 0.15 17.60 16.67
CA SER A 34 0.32 17.85 15.24
C SER A 34 1.43 18.88 14.94
N ALA A 35 1.61 19.88 15.81
CA ALA A 35 2.63 20.91 15.64
C ALA A 35 4.03 20.29 15.83
N GLU A 36 4.19 19.45 16.85
CA GLU A 36 5.41 18.70 17.09
C GLU A 36 5.70 17.72 15.97
N MET A 37 4.70 16.98 15.49
CA MET A 37 4.85 16.09 14.33
C MET A 37 5.43 16.85 13.13
N ARG A 38 4.89 18.02 12.80
CA ARG A 38 5.40 18.86 11.69
C ARG A 38 6.85 19.23 11.91
N LYS A 39 7.17 19.81 13.06
CA LYS A 39 8.52 20.24 13.39
C LYS A 39 9.54 19.10 13.29
N VAL A 40 9.24 17.99 13.97
CA VAL A 40 10.15 16.83 14.03
C VAL A 40 10.27 16.15 12.67
N PHE A 41 9.17 16.03 11.91
CA PHE A 41 9.19 15.49 10.56
C PHE A 41 10.14 16.29 9.66
N ASP A 42 10.01 17.62 9.62
CA ASP A 42 10.86 18.50 8.80
C ASP A 42 12.35 18.43 9.21
N GLU A 43 12.63 18.20 10.51
CA GLU A 43 14.00 18.02 11.02
C GLU A 43 14.65 16.70 10.59
N VAL A 44 13.89 15.60 10.51
CA VAL A 44 14.48 14.26 10.29
C VAL A 44 14.37 13.77 8.86
N ILE A 45 13.36 14.22 8.10
CA ILE A 45 13.06 13.66 6.79
C ILE A 45 14.18 13.88 5.75
N ASN A 46 14.87 15.01 5.85
CA ASN A 46 15.95 15.40 4.93
C ASN A 46 17.35 14.88 5.34
N LYS A 47 17.48 14.24 6.50
CA LYS A 47 18.76 13.67 6.95
C LYS A 47 19.07 12.38 6.17
N LYS A 48 20.02 12.45 5.23
CA LYS A 48 20.40 11.32 4.36
C LYS A 48 20.89 10.07 5.12
N SER A 49 21.49 10.28 6.30
CA SER A 49 21.97 9.20 7.16
C SER A 49 20.85 8.37 7.80
N ILE A 50 19.63 8.92 7.90
CA ILE A 50 18.49 8.24 8.48
C ILE A 50 17.72 7.51 7.36
N LYS A 51 17.47 6.22 7.55
CA LYS A 51 16.71 5.36 6.62
C LYS A 51 15.38 4.90 7.21
N GLU A 52 15.30 4.75 8.52
CA GLU A 52 14.08 4.36 9.22
C GLU A 52 13.76 5.39 10.30
N ILE A 53 12.53 5.87 10.32
CA ILE A 53 12.04 6.88 11.28
C ILE A 53 10.88 6.25 12.06
N TYR A 54 11.00 6.24 13.36
CA TYR A 54 9.95 5.77 14.27
C TYR A 54 9.34 6.96 14.98
N PHE A 55 8.06 7.18 14.77
CA PHE A 55 7.26 8.11 15.58
C PHE A 55 6.47 7.30 16.59
N TYR A 56 6.50 7.72 17.84
CA TYR A 56 5.85 7.04 18.94
C TYR A 56 4.79 7.94 19.59
N ASN A 57 3.62 7.35 19.86
CA ASN A 57 2.62 7.82 20.79
C ASN A 57 1.85 6.61 21.32
N GLU A 58 1.36 6.65 22.57
CA GLU A 58 0.57 5.56 23.15
C GLU A 58 -0.73 5.30 22.39
N ASN A 59 -1.29 6.33 21.75
CA ASN A 59 -2.44 6.23 20.87
C ASN A 59 -2.01 6.25 19.39
N GLU A 60 -2.01 5.07 18.75
CA GLU A 60 -1.60 4.90 17.34
C GLU A 60 -2.55 5.61 16.36
N GLU A 61 -3.85 5.67 16.66
CA GLU A 61 -4.83 6.35 15.81
C GLU A 61 -4.60 7.87 15.83
N GLN A 62 -4.38 8.42 17.02
CA GLN A 62 -4.06 9.84 17.18
C GLN A 62 -2.73 10.20 16.50
N LEU A 63 -1.73 9.32 16.61
CA LEU A 63 -0.44 9.48 15.94
C LEU A 63 -0.61 9.49 14.41
N PHE A 64 -1.44 8.60 13.88
CA PHE A 64 -1.77 8.60 12.45
C PHE A 64 -2.50 9.88 12.03
N VAL A 65 -3.41 10.39 12.84
CA VAL A 65 -4.08 11.69 12.59
C VAL A 65 -3.05 12.83 12.54
N TYR A 66 -2.08 12.86 13.44
CA TYR A 66 -1.03 13.89 13.41
C TYR A 66 -0.17 13.78 12.15
N PHE A 67 0.23 12.55 11.80
CA PHE A 67 1.05 12.29 10.62
C PHE A 67 0.30 12.61 9.31
N SER A 68 -0.94 12.19 9.17
CA SER A 68 -1.73 12.38 7.95
C SER A 68 -1.95 13.85 7.60
N LYS A 69 -2.00 14.76 8.60
CA LYS A 69 -2.10 16.22 8.39
C LYS A 69 -0.88 16.84 7.67
N LEU A 70 0.21 16.11 7.53
CA LEU A 70 1.38 16.56 6.76
C LEU A 70 1.15 16.50 5.25
N PHE A 71 0.16 15.76 4.78
CA PHE A 71 -0.02 15.35 3.39
C PHE A 71 -1.44 15.59 2.89
N LYS A 72 -1.60 15.63 1.58
CA LYS A 72 -2.90 15.34 0.97
C LYS A 72 -3.13 13.83 1.04
N VAL A 73 -4.19 13.40 1.73
CA VAL A 73 -4.53 11.97 1.80
C VAL A 73 -5.37 11.57 0.59
N ILE A 74 -5.02 10.43 -0.02
CA ILE A 74 -5.79 9.76 -1.07
C ILE A 74 -6.04 8.34 -0.62
N ASP A 75 -7.31 7.96 -0.56
CA ASP A 75 -7.73 6.59 -0.29
C ASP A 75 -7.88 5.81 -1.60
N ALA A 76 -7.45 4.57 -1.57
CA ALA A 76 -7.54 3.61 -2.64
C ALA A 76 -7.96 2.24 -2.08
N ALA A 77 -8.50 1.39 -2.94
CA ALA A 77 -8.81 0.01 -2.58
C ALA A 77 -8.42 -0.94 -3.71
N GLY A 78 -8.14 -2.19 -3.38
CA GLY A 78 -7.77 -3.19 -4.37
C GLY A 78 -7.74 -4.60 -3.79
N GLY A 79 -7.34 -5.56 -4.62
CA GLY A 79 -7.44 -6.96 -4.33
C GLY A 79 -6.14 -7.75 -4.44
N LEU A 80 -5.95 -8.67 -3.48
CA LEU A 80 -5.11 -9.84 -3.61
C LEU A 80 -6.04 -10.98 -4.06
N VAL A 81 -6.15 -11.18 -5.38
CA VAL A 81 -7.18 -12.02 -5.99
C VAL A 81 -6.63 -13.38 -6.34
N ARG A 82 -7.38 -14.45 -6.00
CA ARG A 82 -7.03 -15.82 -6.29
C ARG A 82 -8.12 -16.50 -7.12
N ASN A 83 -7.75 -17.24 -8.15
CA ASN A 83 -8.67 -18.06 -8.95
C ASN A 83 -8.83 -19.48 -8.39
N GLU A 84 -9.74 -20.26 -8.98
CA GLU A 84 -9.99 -21.69 -8.64
C GLU A 84 -8.74 -22.57 -8.77
N LYS A 85 -7.80 -22.20 -9.64
CA LYS A 85 -6.51 -22.90 -9.83
C LYS A 85 -5.43 -22.50 -8.80
N LYS A 86 -5.80 -21.68 -7.80
CA LYS A 86 -4.90 -21.13 -6.77
C LYS A 86 -3.78 -20.25 -7.36
N GLN A 87 -4.04 -19.61 -8.48
CA GLN A 87 -3.15 -18.61 -9.09
C GLN A 87 -3.57 -17.23 -8.61
N TRP A 88 -2.61 -16.31 -8.49
CA TRP A 88 -2.80 -14.94 -8.03
C TRP A 88 -2.76 -13.97 -9.19
N LEU A 89 -3.61 -12.93 -9.14
CA LEU A 89 -3.74 -11.92 -10.17
C LEU A 89 -2.76 -10.79 -9.95
N PHE A 90 -2.04 -10.45 -11.02
CA PHE A 90 -1.14 -9.30 -11.04
C PHE A 90 -1.33 -8.50 -12.32
N ILE A 91 -1.10 -7.19 -12.20
CA ILE A 91 -1.04 -6.26 -13.31
C ILE A 91 0.40 -5.83 -13.56
N PHE A 92 0.76 -5.49 -14.81
CA PHE A 92 2.06 -4.94 -15.16
C PHE A 92 1.88 -3.52 -15.68
N ARG A 93 2.47 -2.54 -14.98
CA ARG A 93 2.39 -1.12 -15.36
C ARG A 93 3.64 -0.38 -14.93
N HIS A 94 4.04 0.65 -15.70
CA HIS A 94 5.27 1.41 -15.42
C HIS A 94 6.49 0.51 -15.22
N ASP A 95 6.63 -0.52 -16.08
CA ASP A 95 7.71 -1.52 -16.07
C ASP A 95 7.84 -2.32 -14.76
N ARG A 96 6.74 -2.44 -13.98
CA ARG A 96 6.69 -3.20 -12.72
C ARG A 96 5.41 -3.98 -12.56
N TRP A 97 5.52 -5.09 -11.88
CA TRP A 97 4.37 -5.82 -11.37
C TRP A 97 3.72 -5.07 -10.21
N ASP A 98 2.42 -5.10 -10.16
CA ASP A 98 1.60 -4.49 -9.11
C ASP A 98 0.35 -5.34 -8.85
N LEU A 99 -0.38 -5.04 -7.78
CA LEU A 99 -1.71 -5.57 -7.53
C LEU A 99 -2.77 -4.60 -8.04
N PRO A 100 -3.90 -5.10 -8.58
CA PRO A 100 -4.97 -4.24 -9.09
C PRO A 100 -5.60 -3.42 -7.95
N LYS A 101 -5.70 -2.08 -8.15
CA LYS A 101 -6.19 -1.11 -7.17
C LYS A 101 -6.32 0.29 -7.75
N GLY A 102 -7.34 0.97 -7.38
CA GLY A 102 -7.48 2.37 -7.74
C GLY A 102 -8.10 3.24 -6.67
N LYS A 103 -8.49 4.45 -7.00
CA LYS A 103 -8.98 5.45 -6.05
C LYS A 103 -10.44 5.19 -5.69
N LEU A 104 -10.77 5.44 -4.42
CA LEU A 104 -12.17 5.48 -4.00
C LEU A 104 -12.89 6.66 -4.69
N GLU A 105 -14.08 6.40 -5.17
CA GLU A 105 -15.00 7.43 -5.62
C GLU A 105 -15.74 8.09 -4.44
N LYS A 106 -16.39 9.22 -4.72
CA LYS A 106 -17.11 9.95 -3.69
C LYS A 106 -18.32 9.14 -3.19
N ASN A 107 -18.37 8.90 -1.88
CA ASN A 107 -19.42 8.12 -1.21
C ASN A 107 -19.45 6.62 -1.58
N GLU A 108 -18.39 6.10 -2.15
CA GLU A 108 -18.25 4.68 -2.45
C GLU A 108 -17.82 3.90 -1.20
N ALA A 109 -18.39 2.72 -0.97
CA ALA A 109 -17.92 1.83 0.08
C ALA A 109 -16.56 1.22 -0.31
N ILE A 110 -15.65 1.10 0.65
CA ILE A 110 -14.26 0.66 0.40
C ILE A 110 -14.22 -0.73 -0.26
N ALA A 111 -15.11 -1.63 0.16
CA ALA A 111 -15.19 -2.98 -0.38
C ALA A 111 -15.68 -2.98 -1.85
N ASP A 112 -16.65 -2.13 -2.17
CA ASP A 112 -17.19 -1.99 -3.53
C ASP A 112 -16.15 -1.38 -4.46
N ALA A 113 -15.42 -0.36 -3.99
CA ALA A 113 -14.30 0.22 -4.72
C ALA A 113 -13.23 -0.84 -5.04
N ALA A 114 -12.89 -1.72 -4.10
CA ALA A 114 -11.90 -2.76 -4.32
C ALA A 114 -12.34 -3.76 -5.40
N ILE A 115 -13.60 -4.14 -5.42
CA ILE A 115 -14.17 -5.02 -6.47
C ILE A 115 -14.15 -4.31 -7.81
N ARG A 116 -14.72 -3.10 -7.89
CA ARG A 116 -14.80 -2.30 -9.11
C ARG A 116 -13.43 -2.10 -9.75
N GLU A 117 -12.45 -1.67 -8.99
CA GLU A 117 -11.09 -1.41 -9.50
C GLU A 117 -10.42 -2.68 -10.04
N VAL A 118 -10.59 -3.83 -9.37
CA VAL A 118 -10.08 -5.11 -9.88
C VAL A 118 -10.79 -5.51 -11.18
N GLU A 119 -12.11 -5.33 -11.24
CA GLU A 119 -12.89 -5.63 -12.44
C GLU A 119 -12.49 -4.75 -13.62
N GLU A 120 -12.32 -3.43 -13.39
CA GLU A 120 -11.95 -2.46 -14.42
C GLU A 120 -10.51 -2.66 -14.91
N GLU A 121 -9.54 -2.79 -14.00
CA GLU A 121 -8.13 -2.90 -14.36
C GLU A 121 -7.79 -4.24 -15.04
N CYS A 122 -8.56 -5.30 -14.77
CA CYS A 122 -8.26 -6.66 -15.24
C CYS A 122 -9.27 -7.25 -16.22
N GLY A 123 -10.41 -6.60 -16.44
CA GLY A 123 -11.46 -7.06 -17.36
C GLY A 123 -12.18 -8.33 -16.90
N ILE A 124 -12.25 -8.59 -15.60
CA ILE A 124 -12.87 -9.78 -15.00
C ILE A 124 -14.09 -9.38 -14.17
N LYS A 125 -14.88 -10.39 -13.81
CA LYS A 125 -16.05 -10.26 -12.93
C LYS A 125 -16.11 -11.41 -11.93
N GLY A 126 -17.21 -11.49 -11.16
CA GLY A 126 -17.44 -12.63 -10.27
C GLY A 126 -16.45 -12.73 -9.11
N LEU A 127 -16.04 -11.57 -8.60
CA LEU A 127 -15.19 -11.44 -7.41
C LEU A 127 -16.02 -11.60 -6.14
N SER A 128 -15.47 -12.29 -5.16
CA SER A 128 -16.03 -12.39 -3.81
C SER A 128 -14.95 -12.06 -2.77
N ILE A 129 -15.25 -11.14 -1.87
CA ILE A 129 -14.35 -10.80 -0.78
C ILE A 129 -14.33 -11.93 0.24
N VAL A 130 -13.12 -12.42 0.54
CA VAL A 130 -12.88 -13.41 1.59
C VAL A 130 -12.67 -12.73 2.93
N LYS A 131 -11.77 -11.74 2.96
CA LYS A 131 -11.47 -10.93 4.16
C LYS A 131 -10.74 -9.63 3.80
N GLN A 132 -10.78 -8.67 4.71
CA GLN A 132 -9.94 -7.50 4.65
C GLN A 132 -8.52 -7.83 5.12
N LEU A 133 -7.54 -7.28 4.43
CA LEU A 133 -6.10 -7.37 4.74
C LEU A 133 -5.61 -6.06 5.37
N PRO A 134 -4.41 -6.04 5.97
CA PRO A 134 -3.78 -4.80 6.43
C PRO A 134 -3.63 -3.79 5.29
N ALA A 135 -3.95 -2.52 5.58
CA ALA A 135 -3.74 -1.44 4.62
C ALA A 135 -2.26 -1.14 4.43
N SER A 136 -1.89 -0.71 3.22
CA SER A 136 -0.56 -0.18 2.93
C SER A 136 -0.57 1.32 2.78
N TYR A 137 0.57 1.95 3.09
CA TYR A 137 0.73 3.40 3.08
C TYR A 137 1.97 3.78 2.29
N HIS A 138 1.82 4.71 1.36
CA HIS A 138 2.91 5.18 0.53
C HIS A 138 2.84 6.69 0.34
N VAL A 139 3.96 7.38 0.56
CA VAL A 139 4.09 8.81 0.25
C VAL A 139 4.81 8.97 -1.09
N TYR A 140 4.23 9.77 -1.95
CA TYR A 140 4.84 10.19 -3.22
C TYR A 140 4.57 11.67 -3.50
N PHE A 141 5.25 12.23 -4.49
CA PHE A 141 5.09 13.63 -4.88
C PHE A 141 4.33 13.74 -6.20
N LEU A 142 3.25 14.49 -6.20
CA LEU A 142 2.47 14.84 -7.37
C LEU A 142 2.48 16.36 -7.54
N ASN A 143 3.02 16.87 -8.64
CA ASN A 143 3.14 18.31 -8.88
C ASN A 143 3.74 19.08 -7.68
N LYS A 144 4.82 18.56 -7.10
CA LYS A 144 5.50 19.07 -5.90
C LYS A 144 4.68 18.99 -4.60
N GLN A 145 3.46 18.47 -4.62
CA GLN A 145 2.66 18.24 -3.42
C GLN A 145 2.92 16.83 -2.90
N ALA A 146 3.23 16.71 -1.61
CA ALA A 146 3.34 15.41 -0.96
C ALA A 146 1.96 14.79 -0.73
N VAL A 147 1.78 13.55 -1.18
CA VAL A 147 0.54 12.78 -1.11
C VAL A 147 0.78 11.52 -0.30
N LEU A 148 -0.05 11.27 0.70
CA LEU A 148 -0.12 10.00 1.42
C LEU A 148 -1.23 9.16 0.79
N LYS A 149 -0.88 8.13 0.03
CA LYS A 149 -1.82 7.13 -0.47
C LYS A 149 -1.98 6.04 0.57
N ARG A 150 -3.23 5.84 1.05
CA ARG A 150 -3.63 4.70 1.87
C ARG A 150 -4.40 3.74 0.96
N THR A 151 -3.92 2.50 0.86
CA THR A 151 -4.60 1.47 0.06
C THR A 151 -5.16 0.41 0.98
N TYR A 152 -6.47 0.22 0.92
CA TYR A 152 -7.18 -0.86 1.58
C TYR A 152 -7.13 -2.10 0.69
N TRP A 153 -6.74 -3.22 1.27
CA TRP A 153 -6.58 -4.47 0.56
C TRP A 153 -7.61 -5.50 1.00
N PHE A 154 -8.04 -6.31 0.04
CA PHE A 154 -8.93 -7.43 0.30
C PHE A 154 -8.39 -8.68 -0.36
N GLU A 155 -8.40 -9.80 0.38
CA GLU A 155 -8.27 -11.11 -0.23
C GLU A 155 -9.59 -11.45 -0.91
N MET A 156 -9.52 -11.87 -2.18
CA MET A 156 -10.68 -12.15 -2.99
C MET A 156 -10.52 -13.48 -3.72
N ASP A 157 -11.63 -14.22 -3.86
CA ASP A 157 -11.74 -15.34 -4.78
C ASP A 157 -12.43 -14.87 -6.07
N CYS A 158 -11.96 -15.41 -7.22
CA CYS A 158 -12.51 -15.14 -8.55
C CYS A 158 -12.97 -16.42 -9.19
N SER A 159 -14.24 -16.45 -9.60
CA SER A 159 -14.85 -17.59 -10.32
C SER A 159 -14.89 -17.38 -11.83
N ASP A 160 -14.58 -16.16 -12.31
CA ASP A 160 -14.58 -15.82 -13.74
C ASP A 160 -13.45 -16.53 -14.49
N LYS A 161 -13.76 -17.05 -15.66
CA LYS A 161 -12.83 -17.74 -16.59
C LYS A 161 -12.64 -16.97 -17.88
N SER A 162 -13.17 -15.74 -17.96
CA SER A 162 -13.02 -14.86 -19.11
C SER A 162 -11.55 -14.52 -19.34
N PRO A 163 -11.15 -14.21 -20.58
CA PRO A 163 -9.82 -13.68 -20.85
C PRO A 163 -9.57 -12.38 -20.06
N LEU A 164 -8.36 -12.24 -19.54
CA LEU A 164 -7.92 -11.01 -18.88
C LEU A 164 -7.78 -9.89 -19.93
N VAL A 165 -8.26 -8.70 -19.59
CA VAL A 165 -8.18 -7.52 -20.45
C VAL A 165 -7.58 -6.36 -19.65
N PRO A 166 -6.33 -5.96 -19.95
CA PRO A 166 -5.69 -4.84 -19.25
C PRO A 166 -6.35 -3.52 -19.61
N GLN A 167 -6.55 -2.67 -18.60
CA GLN A 167 -7.05 -1.29 -18.79
C GLN A 167 -5.90 -0.39 -19.24
N LEU A 168 -5.76 -0.21 -20.56
CA LEU A 168 -4.63 0.51 -21.16
C LEU A 168 -4.58 1.99 -20.75
N GLU A 169 -5.73 2.61 -20.50
CA GLU A 169 -5.86 4.01 -20.09
C GLU A 169 -5.19 4.30 -18.72
N GLU A 170 -5.10 3.27 -17.85
CA GLU A 170 -4.37 3.34 -16.57
C GLU A 170 -2.89 2.96 -16.71
N GLY A 171 -2.40 2.78 -17.97
CA GLY A 171 -1.01 2.38 -18.24
C GLY A 171 -0.70 0.92 -17.89
N ILE A 172 -1.73 0.09 -17.75
CA ILE A 172 -1.60 -1.35 -17.54
C ILE A 172 -1.37 -2.01 -18.89
N THR A 173 -0.20 -2.63 -19.07
CA THR A 173 0.20 -3.23 -20.34
C THR A 173 0.06 -4.75 -20.34
N ASP A 174 -0.09 -5.36 -19.17
CA ASP A 174 -0.29 -6.81 -19.05
C ASP A 174 -1.03 -7.16 -17.76
N VAL A 175 -1.80 -8.24 -17.78
CA VAL A 175 -2.51 -8.81 -16.62
C VAL A 175 -2.34 -10.32 -16.66
N LYS A 176 -1.92 -10.91 -15.53
CA LYS A 176 -1.63 -12.36 -15.48
C LYS A 176 -2.12 -13.03 -14.21
N TRP A 177 -2.57 -14.25 -14.39
CA TRP A 177 -2.68 -15.23 -13.33
C TRP A 177 -1.33 -15.95 -13.17
N LEU A 178 -0.70 -15.83 -12.01
CA LEU A 178 0.59 -16.43 -11.70
C LEU A 178 0.47 -17.49 -10.61
N SER A 179 1.08 -18.64 -10.82
CA SER A 179 1.21 -19.68 -9.81
C SER A 179 2.18 -19.25 -8.71
N LYS A 180 2.20 -19.97 -7.59
CA LYS A 180 3.15 -19.70 -6.50
C LYS A 180 4.60 -19.79 -6.96
N ASP A 181 4.90 -20.72 -7.87
CA ASP A 181 6.24 -20.93 -8.41
C ASP A 181 6.70 -19.76 -9.31
N ASP A 182 5.74 -19.05 -9.90
CA ASP A 182 6.02 -17.90 -10.78
C ASP A 182 6.15 -16.56 -10.01
N LEU A 183 5.82 -16.52 -8.72
CA LEU A 183 5.83 -15.26 -7.94
C LEU A 183 7.20 -14.62 -7.82
N LYS A 184 8.29 -15.37 -8.05
CA LYS A 184 9.65 -14.84 -8.01
C LYS A 184 9.81 -13.66 -8.98
N GLN A 185 9.26 -13.74 -10.20
CA GLN A 185 9.34 -12.63 -11.19
C GLN A 185 8.66 -11.36 -10.70
N VAL A 186 7.54 -11.50 -9.93
CA VAL A 186 6.87 -10.36 -9.31
C VAL A 186 7.71 -9.81 -8.17
N TRP A 187 8.21 -10.69 -7.30
CA TRP A 187 9.02 -10.32 -6.15
C TRP A 187 10.27 -9.53 -6.53
N ASP A 188 10.91 -9.93 -7.63
CA ASP A 188 12.14 -9.30 -8.12
C ASP A 188 11.88 -7.91 -8.75
N ASN A 189 10.65 -7.65 -9.26
CA ASN A 189 10.32 -6.42 -10.00
C ASN A 189 8.98 -5.81 -9.56
N THR A 190 8.83 -5.52 -8.28
CA THR A 190 7.64 -4.86 -7.73
C THR A 190 8.00 -3.81 -6.69
N TYR A 191 7.00 -3.08 -6.19
CA TYR A 191 7.14 -2.10 -5.13
C TYR A 191 7.22 -2.76 -3.75
N GLU A 192 7.97 -2.16 -2.82
CA GLU A 192 8.08 -2.66 -1.44
C GLU A 192 6.70 -2.80 -0.74
N SER A 193 5.79 -1.86 -1.00
CA SER A 193 4.42 -1.91 -0.45
C SER A 193 3.61 -3.10 -0.99
N VAL A 194 3.87 -3.52 -2.22
CA VAL A 194 3.26 -4.71 -2.83
C VAL A 194 3.87 -5.98 -2.24
N ARG A 195 5.20 -6.00 -2.01
CA ARG A 195 5.85 -7.12 -1.31
C ARG A 195 5.27 -7.38 0.06
N ASP A 196 4.95 -6.32 0.83
CA ASP A 196 4.28 -6.47 2.12
C ASP A 196 2.93 -7.18 2.00
N VAL A 197 2.12 -6.85 0.98
CA VAL A 197 0.84 -7.52 0.72
C VAL A 197 1.06 -8.96 0.22
N MET A 198 2.01 -9.17 -0.69
CA MET A 198 2.36 -10.51 -1.19
C MET A 198 2.88 -11.44 -0.10
N SER A 199 3.50 -10.90 0.97
CA SER A 199 3.94 -11.73 2.11
C SER A 199 2.80 -12.40 2.87
N LEU A 200 1.54 -12.01 2.60
CA LEU A 200 0.35 -12.63 3.15
C LEU A 200 -0.14 -13.84 2.32
N ILE A 201 0.47 -14.09 1.16
CA ILE A 201 0.22 -15.30 0.34
C ILE A 201 0.76 -16.52 1.12
N PRO A 202 -0.09 -17.54 1.39
CA PRO A 202 0.28 -18.72 2.17
C PRO A 202 1.29 -19.63 1.46
#